data_b62c0a0a380b919688db3a0a39ea4fec
#
_entry.id   b62c0a0a380b919688db3a0a39ea4fec
#
_cell.length_a   1.000
_cell.length_b   1.000
_cell.length_c   1.000
_cell.angle_alpha   90.00
_cell.angle_beta   90.00
_cell.angle_gamma   90.00
#
_symmetry.space_group_name_H-M   'P 1'
#
loop_
_entity.id
_entity.type
_entity.pdbx_description
1 polymer ?
#
loop_
_entity_poly.entity_id
_entity_poly.type
_entity_poly.pdbx_seq_one_letter_code
_entity_poly.pdbx_strand_id
1 'polypeptide(L)'
;MERRYEFLRHKYYELLIPTLFMVMSEKICSIIDTFIIGNLVGGEFLAPLNLVSPMLYFTGVFYILFGQGGSLLALRAQSDLDKENSNFYFTLSIIGIIIVSLIYILMIFIFTDNILQMLHTPAEIFNITKEYLLTIMLFYPLNCYILVISYFIRSDGHPKLPFYAVLVANIFNILFDIIYIKGFNMGITGAALGSVTGYLISSIFISKYLLDKNRTFKFISASKLKIKKVIISLKEIVFNTPEVIGKIFFATQMSVFTYLCTTYYGAAGLLAFLVYDNSETFVYMFLSGIMKTMSPIVAVFHKEMDYKAVHYIVSMSMKQLLITTVPISILFFIYPEFLIKLFNITNPNYVKVIIFAIRITSFGLIGRCLSYLLANYTQAIRQNKIASAITILEEFLISIIGALILTNMIGGMGIWIAILLSETIPVLFYIVVAVYFQVSNKNEIHGLFMLQDSNLITKTFTKENRKHSEQFLTELRKIFKDNTTLVSLSISDLCENILENDVDEIDITIRLLQDNTIIQFIDDGKLYNPFNNKEFTNSPNIKKIQEIGCEFDYTNVLGYNKSYFTFNDISKNM
;
A
#
# COMPACT_ATOMS: atom_id res chain seq x y z
N MET A 1 17.36 26.30 -7.56
CA MET A 1 16.31 26.72 -6.60
C MET A 1 16.10 25.61 -5.63
N GLU A 2 16.22 25.87 -4.34
CA GLU A 2 16.04 24.83 -3.33
C GLU A 2 14.57 24.76 -2.94
N ARG A 3 13.95 23.62 -3.24
CA ARG A 3 12.66 23.24 -2.71
C ARG A 3 12.82 22.86 -1.25
N ARG A 4 11.99 23.38 -0.36
CA ARG A 4 11.91 22.91 1.02
C ARG A 4 11.13 21.59 1.05
N TYR A 5 11.79 20.50 1.45
CA TYR A 5 11.15 19.19 1.53
C TYR A 5 10.42 18.97 2.88
N GLU A 6 10.34 20.00 3.75
CA GLU A 6 9.64 19.91 5.03
C GLU A 6 8.17 19.61 4.87
N PHE A 7 7.53 20.25 3.93
CA PHE A 7 6.15 20.02 3.53
C PHE A 7 5.89 18.54 3.14
N LEU A 8 6.72 17.96 2.26
CA LEU A 8 6.61 16.56 1.86
C LEU A 8 6.86 15.61 3.04
N ARG A 9 7.82 15.95 3.91
CA ARG A 9 8.14 15.19 5.09
C ARG A 9 7.00 15.18 6.08
N HIS A 10 6.39 16.33 6.35
CA HIS A 10 5.25 16.46 7.25
C HIS A 10 4.09 15.57 6.77
N LYS A 11 3.71 15.70 5.50
CA LYS A 11 2.62 14.91 4.92
C LYS A 11 2.89 13.41 4.89
N TYR A 12 4.13 13.04 4.59
CA TYR A 12 4.52 11.64 4.64
C TYR A 12 4.31 11.03 6.03
N TYR A 13 4.72 11.72 7.10
CA TYR A 13 4.51 11.24 8.47
C TYR A 13 3.04 11.29 8.90
N GLU A 14 2.29 12.28 8.46
CA GLU A 14 0.85 12.35 8.69
C GLU A 14 0.11 11.12 8.14
N LEU A 15 0.53 10.63 6.99
CA LEU A 15 0.00 9.41 6.38
C LEU A 15 0.59 8.13 6.99
N LEU A 16 1.88 8.13 7.32
CA LEU A 16 2.62 6.96 7.80
C LEU A 16 2.16 6.51 9.18
N ILE A 17 2.09 7.44 10.14
CA ILE A 17 1.83 7.09 11.54
C ILE A 17 0.48 6.37 11.71
N PRO A 18 -0.65 6.89 11.21
CA PRO A 18 -1.93 6.17 11.31
C PRO A 18 -1.93 4.85 10.54
N THR A 19 -1.22 4.78 9.39
CA THR A 19 -1.16 3.56 8.58
C THR A 19 -0.35 2.47 9.29
N LEU A 20 0.76 2.82 9.93
CA LEU A 20 1.54 1.88 10.77
C LEU A 20 0.69 1.34 11.93
N PHE A 21 0.07 2.23 12.70
CA PHE A 21 -0.79 1.81 13.82
C PHE A 21 -1.96 0.94 13.36
N MET A 22 -2.54 1.22 12.19
CA MET A 22 -3.58 0.39 11.60
C MET A 22 -3.09 -1.04 11.35
N VAL A 23 -1.93 -1.21 10.70
CA VAL A 23 -1.36 -2.52 10.38
C VAL A 23 -0.94 -3.26 11.66
N MET A 24 -0.31 -2.56 12.60
CA MET A 24 0.07 -3.14 13.90
C MET A 24 -1.15 -3.59 14.70
N SER A 25 -2.20 -2.76 14.75
CA SER A 25 -3.45 -3.10 15.45
C SER A 25 -4.10 -4.36 14.90
N GLU A 26 -4.13 -4.53 13.57
CA GLU A 26 -4.64 -5.73 12.91
C GLU A 26 -3.89 -7.00 13.34
N LYS A 27 -2.56 -6.95 13.38
CA LYS A 27 -1.74 -8.10 13.78
C LYS A 27 -1.81 -8.41 15.27
N ILE A 28 -1.79 -7.39 16.11
CA ILE A 28 -1.95 -7.54 17.59
C ILE A 28 -3.31 -8.14 17.90
N CYS A 29 -4.37 -7.72 17.22
CA CYS A 29 -5.70 -8.27 17.42
C CYS A 29 -5.75 -9.78 17.11
N SER A 30 -5.15 -10.18 15.99
CA SER A 30 -5.07 -11.61 15.62
C SER A 30 -4.37 -12.47 16.69
N ILE A 31 -3.34 -11.92 17.37
CA ILE A 31 -2.67 -12.59 18.49
C ILE A 31 -3.60 -12.68 19.70
N ILE A 32 -4.31 -11.59 20.03
CA ILE A 32 -5.27 -11.55 21.14
C ILE A 32 -6.42 -12.52 20.90
N ASP A 33 -6.97 -12.60 19.70
CA ASP A 33 -8.00 -13.56 19.32
C ASP A 33 -7.55 -15.00 19.59
N THR A 34 -6.36 -15.36 19.11
CA THR A 34 -5.79 -16.68 19.33
C THR A 34 -5.64 -16.98 20.83
N PHE A 35 -5.21 -15.99 21.61
CA PHE A 35 -5.07 -16.10 23.05
C PHE A 35 -6.43 -16.28 23.76
N ILE A 36 -7.46 -15.54 23.37
CA ILE A 36 -8.81 -15.63 23.92
C ILE A 36 -9.39 -17.01 23.63
N ILE A 37 -9.30 -17.49 22.40
CA ILE A 37 -9.81 -18.81 22.00
C ILE A 37 -9.07 -19.91 22.76
N GLY A 38 -7.74 -19.86 22.79
CA GLY A 38 -6.91 -20.86 23.50
C GLY A 38 -7.23 -20.97 25.00
N ASN A 39 -7.51 -19.82 25.66
CA ASN A 39 -7.80 -19.82 27.11
C ASN A 39 -9.27 -20.06 27.48
N LEU A 40 -10.22 -19.60 26.66
CA LEU A 40 -11.64 -19.66 26.98
C LEU A 40 -12.34 -20.87 26.35
N VAL A 41 -11.90 -21.35 25.22
CA VAL A 41 -12.49 -22.47 24.49
C VAL A 41 -11.65 -23.73 24.70
N GLY A 42 -10.32 -23.60 24.63
CA GLY A 42 -9.34 -24.69 24.78
C GLY A 42 -8.33 -24.72 23.65
N GLY A 43 -7.10 -25.16 23.94
CA GLY A 43 -5.99 -25.20 22.96
C GLY A 43 -6.27 -26.12 21.78
N GLU A 44 -7.08 -27.14 21.92
CA GLU A 44 -7.53 -28.06 20.87
C GLU A 44 -8.35 -27.35 19.76
N PHE A 45 -9.06 -26.29 20.12
CA PHE A 45 -9.87 -25.49 19.18
C PHE A 45 -9.05 -24.50 18.33
N LEU A 46 -7.75 -24.39 18.56
CA LEU A 46 -6.85 -23.62 17.68
C LEU A 46 -6.61 -24.32 16.32
N ALA A 47 -6.77 -25.66 16.27
CA ALA A 47 -6.62 -26.40 15.03
C ALA A 47 -7.62 -25.98 13.93
N PRO A 48 -8.94 -25.81 14.20
CA PRO A 48 -9.90 -25.25 13.27
C PRO A 48 -9.51 -23.89 12.70
N LEU A 49 -8.96 -22.98 13.51
CA LEU A 49 -8.51 -21.66 13.03
C LEU A 49 -7.41 -21.78 11.98
N ASN A 50 -6.41 -22.63 12.28
CA ASN A 50 -5.29 -22.85 11.38
C ASN A 50 -5.73 -23.50 10.07
N LEU A 51 -6.68 -24.44 10.11
CA LEU A 51 -7.23 -25.10 8.91
C LEU A 51 -8.02 -24.14 8.02
N VAL A 52 -8.68 -23.13 8.61
CA VAL A 52 -9.49 -22.14 7.88
C VAL A 52 -8.64 -20.98 7.35
N SER A 53 -7.49 -20.70 7.96
CA SER A 53 -6.66 -19.54 7.62
C SER A 53 -6.25 -19.44 6.14
N PRO A 54 -5.93 -20.51 5.38
CA PRO A 54 -5.62 -20.39 3.96
C PRO A 54 -6.76 -19.76 3.14
N MET A 55 -8.02 -20.07 3.48
CA MET A 55 -9.18 -19.50 2.79
C MET A 55 -9.32 -18.01 3.10
N LEU A 56 -9.05 -17.61 4.34
CA LEU A 56 -9.05 -16.20 4.74
C LEU A 56 -7.92 -15.44 4.03
N TYR A 57 -6.71 -16.02 3.95
CA TYR A 57 -5.58 -15.41 3.24
C TYR A 57 -5.82 -15.25 1.74
N PHE A 58 -6.54 -16.22 1.11
CA PHE A 58 -6.87 -16.13 -0.30
C PHE A 58 -7.72 -14.91 -0.65
N THR A 59 -8.55 -14.42 0.27
CA THR A 59 -9.29 -13.17 0.07
C THR A 59 -8.38 -11.95 -0.04
N GLY A 60 -7.14 -12.07 0.46
CA GLY A 60 -6.09 -11.07 0.28
C GLY A 60 -5.84 -10.70 -1.17
N VAL A 61 -5.92 -11.68 -2.06
CA VAL A 61 -5.83 -11.49 -3.51
C VAL A 61 -6.87 -10.48 -3.99
N PHE A 62 -8.10 -10.60 -3.53
CA PHE A 62 -9.21 -9.75 -3.98
C PHE A 62 -9.10 -8.31 -3.46
N TYR A 63 -8.85 -8.13 -2.15
CA TYR A 63 -8.80 -6.77 -1.62
C TYR A 63 -7.53 -6.02 -2.03
N ILE A 64 -6.42 -6.70 -2.31
CA ILE A 64 -5.23 -6.08 -2.88
C ILE A 64 -5.52 -5.67 -4.33
N LEU A 65 -6.13 -6.54 -5.12
CA LEU A 65 -6.48 -6.25 -6.50
C LEU A 65 -7.33 -4.98 -6.60
N PHE A 66 -8.48 -4.97 -5.94
CA PHE A 66 -9.44 -3.87 -6.03
C PHE A 66 -9.04 -2.65 -5.18
N GLY A 67 -8.42 -2.86 -4.02
CA GLY A 67 -8.00 -1.78 -3.13
C GLY A 67 -6.73 -1.08 -3.62
N GLN A 68 -5.62 -1.78 -3.68
CA GLN A 68 -4.34 -1.21 -4.08
C GLN A 68 -4.33 -0.87 -5.58
N GLY A 69 -4.66 -1.83 -6.44
CA GLY A 69 -4.66 -1.62 -7.88
C GLY A 69 -5.67 -0.56 -8.32
N GLY A 70 -6.90 -0.65 -7.80
CA GLY A 70 -7.95 0.31 -8.12
C GLY A 70 -7.65 1.73 -7.62
N SER A 71 -7.14 1.88 -6.40
CA SER A 71 -6.80 3.20 -5.84
C SER A 71 -5.62 3.86 -6.54
N LEU A 72 -4.59 3.10 -6.93
CA LEU A 72 -3.46 3.62 -7.70
C LEU A 72 -3.89 4.14 -9.08
N LEU A 73 -4.79 3.43 -9.78
CA LEU A 73 -5.32 3.88 -11.07
C LEU A 73 -6.24 5.10 -10.89
N ALA A 74 -7.06 5.13 -9.83
CA ALA A 74 -7.90 6.28 -9.51
C ALA A 74 -7.07 7.54 -9.21
N LEU A 75 -5.98 7.41 -8.43
CA LEU A 75 -5.06 8.51 -8.15
C LEU A 75 -4.36 9.03 -9.41
N ARG A 76 -3.94 8.13 -10.29
CA ARG A 76 -3.32 8.51 -11.57
C ARG A 76 -4.29 9.28 -12.46
N ALA A 77 -5.54 8.80 -12.59
CA ALA A 77 -6.58 9.51 -13.32
C ALA A 77 -6.85 10.89 -12.71
N GLN A 78 -6.81 11.00 -11.38
CA GLN A 78 -6.98 12.26 -10.67
C GLN A 78 -5.83 13.24 -10.91
N SER A 79 -4.59 12.73 -10.98
CA SER A 79 -3.43 13.53 -11.34
C SER A 79 -3.45 14.02 -12.80
N ASP A 80 -4.23 13.34 -13.66
CA ASP A 80 -4.52 13.77 -15.04
C ASP A 80 -5.76 14.70 -15.12
N LEU A 81 -6.31 15.11 -13.97
CA LEU A 81 -7.57 15.87 -13.85
C LEU A 81 -8.80 15.13 -14.40
N ASP A 82 -8.68 13.84 -14.67
CA ASP A 82 -9.75 12.99 -15.18
C ASP A 82 -10.61 12.44 -14.02
N LYS A 83 -11.48 13.31 -13.51
CA LYS A 83 -12.40 12.98 -12.39
C LYS A 83 -13.37 11.85 -12.75
N GLU A 84 -13.73 11.72 -14.03
CA GLU A 84 -14.66 10.68 -14.46
C GLU A 84 -14.02 9.29 -14.37
N ASN A 85 -12.81 9.10 -14.88
CA ASN A 85 -12.10 7.83 -14.77
C ASN A 85 -11.68 7.54 -13.33
N SER A 86 -11.28 8.54 -12.54
CA SER A 86 -10.99 8.37 -11.12
C SER A 86 -12.20 7.79 -10.35
N ASN A 87 -13.38 8.37 -10.55
CA ASN A 87 -14.64 7.91 -9.97
C ASN A 87 -15.09 6.55 -10.53
N PHE A 88 -14.76 6.26 -11.79
CA PHE A 88 -15.03 4.96 -12.40
C PHE A 88 -14.23 3.85 -11.71
N TYR A 89 -12.91 4.02 -11.49
CA TYR A 89 -12.09 3.04 -10.78
C TYR A 89 -12.54 2.85 -9.33
N PHE A 90 -12.93 3.91 -8.64
CA PHE A 90 -13.51 3.81 -7.30
C PHE A 90 -14.79 2.95 -7.29
N THR A 91 -15.74 3.26 -8.17
CA THR A 91 -17.01 2.53 -8.27
C THR A 91 -16.80 1.08 -8.66
N LEU A 92 -15.92 0.83 -9.65
CA LEU A 92 -15.58 -0.52 -10.11
C LEU A 92 -14.94 -1.35 -8.98
N SER A 93 -14.06 -0.74 -8.18
CA SER A 93 -13.37 -1.42 -7.07
C SER A 93 -14.34 -1.81 -5.95
N ILE A 94 -15.22 -0.90 -5.54
CA ILE A 94 -16.19 -1.18 -4.47
C ILE A 94 -17.23 -2.23 -4.92
N ILE A 95 -17.78 -2.09 -6.11
CA ILE A 95 -18.75 -3.08 -6.64
C ILE A 95 -18.04 -4.40 -6.93
N GLY A 96 -16.85 -4.35 -7.52
CA GLY A 96 -16.06 -5.53 -7.87
C GLY A 96 -15.71 -6.39 -6.66
N ILE A 97 -15.24 -5.79 -5.56
CA ILE A 97 -14.91 -6.55 -4.34
C ILE A 97 -16.15 -7.19 -3.73
N ILE A 98 -17.31 -6.51 -3.73
CA ILE A 98 -18.55 -7.09 -3.21
C ILE A 98 -18.96 -8.30 -4.06
N ILE A 99 -18.97 -8.16 -5.39
CA ILE A 99 -19.37 -9.25 -6.28
C ILE A 99 -18.43 -10.44 -6.15
N VAL A 100 -17.10 -10.21 -6.22
CA VAL A 100 -16.11 -11.29 -6.19
C VAL A 100 -16.10 -11.99 -4.81
N SER A 101 -16.24 -11.25 -3.72
CA SER A 101 -16.33 -11.86 -2.39
C SER A 101 -17.62 -12.68 -2.20
N LEU A 102 -18.75 -12.23 -2.74
CA LEU A 102 -19.99 -13.02 -2.72
C LEU A 102 -19.88 -14.30 -3.55
N ILE A 103 -19.25 -14.24 -4.73
CA ILE A 103 -18.99 -15.44 -5.55
C ILE A 103 -18.08 -16.41 -4.78
N TYR A 104 -17.02 -15.89 -4.16
CA TYR A 104 -16.08 -16.70 -3.38
C TYR A 104 -16.77 -17.40 -2.20
N ILE A 105 -17.62 -16.69 -1.47
CA ILE A 105 -18.43 -17.28 -0.40
C ILE A 105 -19.32 -18.39 -0.94
N LEU A 106 -20.03 -18.13 -2.01
CA LEU A 106 -20.90 -19.14 -2.62
C LEU A 106 -20.12 -20.42 -2.98
N MET A 107 -18.91 -20.27 -3.53
CA MET A 107 -18.01 -21.39 -3.79
C MET A 107 -17.63 -22.13 -2.51
N ILE A 108 -17.24 -21.41 -1.45
CA ILE A 108 -16.93 -22.03 -0.15
C ILE A 108 -18.14 -22.79 0.39
N PHE A 109 -19.33 -22.21 0.37
CA PHE A 109 -20.55 -22.89 0.86
C PHE A 109 -20.88 -24.16 0.08
N ILE A 110 -20.73 -24.15 -1.24
CA ILE A 110 -21.01 -25.34 -2.09
C ILE A 110 -19.97 -26.44 -1.87
N PHE A 111 -18.70 -26.07 -1.77
CA PHE A 111 -17.58 -27.02 -1.74
C PHE A 111 -16.96 -27.21 -0.35
N THR A 112 -17.62 -26.78 0.73
CA THR A 112 -17.07 -26.82 2.09
C THR A 112 -16.56 -28.21 2.46
N ASP A 113 -17.35 -29.25 2.26
CA ASP A 113 -16.99 -30.61 2.65
C ASP A 113 -15.79 -31.14 1.84
N ASN A 114 -15.77 -30.85 0.53
CA ASN A 114 -14.65 -31.21 -0.34
C ASN A 114 -13.36 -30.49 0.09
N ILE A 115 -13.44 -29.20 0.42
CA ILE A 115 -12.29 -28.40 0.85
C ILE A 115 -11.73 -28.95 2.17
N LEU A 116 -12.60 -29.23 3.16
CA LEU A 116 -12.17 -29.76 4.46
C LEU A 116 -11.59 -31.19 4.31
N GLN A 117 -12.11 -32.01 3.40
CA GLN A 117 -11.53 -33.32 3.07
C GLN A 117 -10.16 -33.16 2.40
N MET A 118 -9.99 -32.25 1.46
CA MET A 118 -8.69 -31.95 0.83
C MET A 118 -7.65 -31.47 1.85
N LEU A 119 -8.07 -30.77 2.89
CA LEU A 119 -7.21 -30.35 4.00
C LEU A 119 -6.93 -31.47 5.01
N HIS A 120 -7.41 -32.68 4.77
CA HIS A 120 -7.27 -33.84 5.67
C HIS A 120 -7.73 -33.51 7.10
N THR A 121 -8.83 -32.77 7.22
CA THR A 121 -9.40 -32.38 8.51
C THR A 121 -9.78 -33.62 9.31
N PRO A 122 -9.27 -33.80 10.54
CA PRO A 122 -9.64 -34.93 11.38
C PRO A 122 -11.16 -35.00 11.65
N ALA A 123 -11.73 -36.24 11.66
CA ALA A 123 -13.17 -36.42 11.82
C ALA A 123 -13.73 -35.80 13.12
N GLU A 124 -12.92 -35.78 14.19
CA GLU A 124 -13.27 -35.26 15.50
C GLU A 124 -13.57 -33.75 15.49
N ILE A 125 -12.85 -32.98 14.66
CA ILE A 125 -12.99 -31.53 14.58
C ILE A 125 -13.67 -31.05 13.27
N PHE A 126 -14.10 -31.99 12.41
CA PHE A 126 -14.64 -31.67 11.10
C PHE A 126 -15.88 -30.76 11.16
N ASN A 127 -16.87 -31.13 11.95
CA ASN A 127 -18.12 -30.37 12.10
C ASN A 127 -17.86 -28.97 12.71
N ILE A 128 -17.01 -28.93 13.73
CA ILE A 128 -16.63 -27.68 14.41
C ILE A 128 -15.91 -26.73 13.43
N THR A 129 -14.96 -27.26 12.65
CA THR A 129 -14.24 -26.50 11.62
C THR A 129 -15.19 -25.99 10.52
N LYS A 130 -16.15 -26.84 10.12
CA LYS A 130 -17.18 -26.47 9.14
C LYS A 130 -18.05 -25.33 9.65
N GLU A 131 -18.58 -25.41 10.86
CA GLU A 131 -19.40 -24.35 11.47
C GLU A 131 -18.62 -23.04 11.58
N TYR A 132 -17.38 -23.09 12.07
CA TYR A 132 -16.51 -21.92 12.17
C TYR A 132 -16.28 -21.27 10.79
N LEU A 133 -15.89 -22.08 9.78
CA LEU A 133 -15.65 -21.61 8.42
C LEU A 133 -16.90 -20.93 7.83
N LEU A 134 -18.04 -21.59 7.89
CA LEU A 134 -19.28 -21.06 7.32
C LEU A 134 -19.72 -19.78 8.02
N THR A 135 -19.57 -19.71 9.35
CA THR A 135 -19.93 -18.53 10.14
C THR A 135 -19.07 -17.32 9.77
N ILE A 136 -17.75 -17.47 9.74
CA ILE A 136 -16.85 -16.35 9.46
C ILE A 136 -16.95 -15.91 8.01
N MET A 137 -17.09 -16.85 7.07
CA MET A 137 -17.16 -16.56 5.64
C MET A 137 -18.41 -15.80 5.25
N LEU A 138 -19.56 -16.06 5.89
CA LEU A 138 -20.83 -15.41 5.56
C LEU A 138 -20.74 -13.88 5.56
N PHE A 139 -19.96 -13.29 6.45
CA PHE A 139 -19.83 -11.85 6.61
C PHE A 139 -18.45 -11.31 6.20
N TYR A 140 -17.58 -12.16 5.68
CA TYR A 140 -16.24 -11.77 5.26
C TYR A 140 -16.18 -10.68 4.16
N PRO A 141 -17.20 -10.54 3.27
CA PRO A 141 -17.30 -9.41 2.36
C PRO A 141 -17.25 -8.05 3.03
N LEU A 142 -17.73 -7.94 4.28
CA LEU A 142 -17.63 -6.70 5.05
C LEU A 142 -16.17 -6.36 5.37
N ASN A 143 -15.36 -7.35 5.74
CA ASN A 143 -13.93 -7.16 5.95
C ASN A 143 -13.23 -6.76 4.63
N CYS A 144 -13.51 -7.44 3.54
CA CYS A 144 -12.99 -7.07 2.22
C CYS A 144 -13.36 -5.64 1.82
N TYR A 145 -14.60 -5.23 2.06
CA TYR A 145 -15.07 -3.86 1.84
C TYR A 145 -14.29 -2.84 2.67
N ILE A 146 -14.12 -3.09 3.99
CA ILE A 146 -13.36 -2.22 4.90
C ILE A 146 -11.94 -2.02 4.37
N LEU A 147 -11.28 -3.08 3.94
CA LEU A 147 -9.92 -3.03 3.44
C LEU A 147 -9.82 -2.26 2.11
N VAL A 148 -10.72 -2.53 1.15
CA VAL A 148 -10.73 -1.83 -0.15
C VAL A 148 -11.02 -0.35 0.01
N ILE A 149 -12.08 0.03 0.72
CA ILE A 149 -12.42 1.44 0.92
C ILE A 149 -11.33 2.19 1.70
N SER A 150 -10.60 1.50 2.59
CA SER A 150 -9.47 2.05 3.33
C SER A 150 -8.33 2.51 2.42
N TYR A 151 -8.08 1.81 1.31
CA TYR A 151 -7.09 2.26 0.30
C TYR A 151 -7.51 3.59 -0.31
N PHE A 152 -8.77 3.75 -0.70
CA PHE A 152 -9.27 4.99 -1.29
C PHE A 152 -9.30 6.14 -0.30
N ILE A 153 -9.73 5.90 0.94
CA ILE A 153 -9.77 6.94 1.99
C ILE A 153 -8.36 7.46 2.31
N ARG A 154 -7.35 6.57 2.36
CA ARG A 154 -5.95 7.00 2.52
C ARG A 154 -5.48 7.79 1.31
N SER A 155 -5.86 7.37 0.11
CA SER A 155 -5.55 8.08 -1.13
C SER A 155 -6.23 9.45 -1.23
N ASP A 156 -7.33 9.63 -0.51
CA ASP A 156 -8.03 10.92 -0.35
C ASP A 156 -7.42 11.79 0.79
N GLY A 157 -6.33 11.34 1.40
CA GLY A 157 -5.62 12.10 2.44
C GLY A 157 -6.21 11.97 3.85
N HIS A 158 -7.10 11.01 4.09
CA HIS A 158 -7.75 10.80 5.38
C HIS A 158 -7.32 9.49 6.08
N PRO A 159 -6.02 9.27 6.39
CA PRO A 159 -5.51 7.99 6.90
C PRO A 159 -6.03 7.64 8.30
N LYS A 160 -6.47 8.63 9.08
CA LYS A 160 -6.99 8.44 10.44
C LYS A 160 -8.30 7.63 10.46
N LEU A 161 -9.17 7.84 9.46
CA LEU A 161 -10.47 7.15 9.44
C LEU A 161 -10.34 5.63 9.27
N PRO A 162 -9.55 5.09 8.33
CA PRO A 162 -9.24 3.67 8.26
C PRO A 162 -8.61 3.10 9.53
N PHE A 163 -7.68 3.84 10.15
CA PHE A 163 -7.10 3.43 11.42
C PHE A 163 -8.15 3.26 12.51
N TYR A 164 -9.02 4.25 12.71
CA TYR A 164 -10.11 4.13 13.70
C TYR A 164 -11.11 3.03 13.34
N ALA A 165 -11.38 2.79 12.05
CA ALA A 165 -12.27 1.72 11.61
C ALA A 165 -11.72 0.34 11.98
N VAL A 166 -10.43 0.09 11.77
CA VAL A 166 -9.77 -1.17 12.17
C VAL A 166 -9.71 -1.29 13.69
N LEU A 167 -9.41 -0.20 14.40
CA LEU A 167 -9.41 -0.20 15.86
C LEU A 167 -10.80 -0.54 16.44
N VAL A 168 -11.87 0.04 15.87
CA VAL A 168 -13.27 -0.28 16.22
C VAL A 168 -13.57 -1.75 15.94
N ALA A 169 -13.17 -2.28 14.75
CA ALA A 169 -13.36 -3.70 14.44
C ALA A 169 -12.73 -4.58 15.51
N ASN A 170 -11.47 -4.30 15.89
CA ASN A 170 -10.69 -5.09 16.84
C ASN A 170 -11.26 -5.01 18.26
N ILE A 171 -11.64 -3.82 18.74
CA ILE A 171 -12.22 -3.64 20.07
C ILE A 171 -13.55 -4.42 20.18
N PHE A 172 -14.41 -4.28 19.19
CA PHE A 172 -15.71 -4.98 19.22
C PHE A 172 -15.55 -6.48 18.99
N ASN A 173 -14.60 -6.93 18.18
CA ASN A 173 -14.27 -8.34 18.05
C ASN A 173 -13.91 -8.91 19.43
N ILE A 174 -12.90 -8.38 20.12
CA ILE A 174 -12.47 -8.83 21.45
C ILE A 174 -13.63 -8.82 22.46
N LEU A 175 -14.43 -7.76 22.48
CA LEU A 175 -15.56 -7.62 23.38
C LEU A 175 -16.60 -8.71 23.13
N PHE A 176 -16.99 -8.91 21.89
CA PHE A 176 -18.01 -9.87 21.51
C PHE A 176 -17.51 -11.32 21.55
N ASP A 177 -16.22 -11.58 21.36
CA ASP A 177 -15.64 -12.90 21.61
C ASP A 177 -15.88 -13.33 23.06
N ILE A 178 -15.58 -12.45 24.03
CA ILE A 178 -15.82 -12.74 25.45
C ILE A 178 -17.31 -12.96 25.72
N ILE A 179 -18.19 -12.12 25.15
CA ILE A 179 -19.64 -12.23 25.36
C ILE A 179 -20.18 -13.53 24.75
N TYR A 180 -19.83 -13.87 23.52
CA TYR A 180 -20.37 -15.06 22.85
C TYR A 180 -19.75 -16.34 23.37
N ILE A 181 -18.44 -16.37 23.64
CA ILE A 181 -17.75 -17.56 24.14
C ILE A 181 -18.15 -17.81 25.58
N LYS A 182 -18.00 -16.79 26.48
CA LYS A 182 -18.20 -16.98 27.92
C LYS A 182 -19.64 -16.72 28.37
N GLY A 183 -20.33 -15.73 27.77
CA GLY A 183 -21.70 -15.37 28.16
C GLY A 183 -22.74 -16.32 27.59
N PHE A 184 -22.60 -16.68 26.31
CA PHE A 184 -23.55 -17.55 25.62
C PHE A 184 -23.08 -19.01 25.45
N ASN A 185 -21.85 -19.35 25.88
CA ASN A 185 -21.23 -20.68 25.76
C ASN A 185 -21.18 -21.21 24.29
N MET A 186 -20.97 -20.31 23.31
CA MET A 186 -21.00 -20.68 21.90
C MET A 186 -19.67 -21.27 21.38
N GLY A 187 -18.66 -21.43 22.24
CA GLY A 187 -17.37 -22.00 21.86
C GLY A 187 -16.70 -21.23 20.72
N ILE A 188 -16.09 -21.96 19.78
CA ILE A 188 -15.37 -21.39 18.65
C ILE A 188 -16.29 -20.65 17.66
N THR A 189 -17.55 -21.06 17.53
CA THR A 189 -18.54 -20.36 16.70
C THR A 189 -18.81 -18.95 17.27
N GLY A 190 -18.74 -18.82 18.61
CA GLY A 190 -18.80 -17.53 19.29
C GLY A 190 -17.66 -16.58 18.87
N ALA A 191 -16.43 -17.09 18.74
CA ALA A 191 -15.30 -16.31 18.23
C ALA A 191 -15.51 -15.86 16.77
N ALA A 192 -16.05 -16.76 15.92
CA ALA A 192 -16.41 -16.36 14.55
C ALA A 192 -17.44 -15.22 14.52
N LEU A 193 -18.48 -15.30 15.37
CA LEU A 193 -19.51 -14.27 15.50
C LEU A 193 -18.97 -12.96 16.08
N GLY A 194 -18.00 -13.01 17.00
CA GLY A 194 -17.31 -11.83 17.52
C GLY A 194 -16.60 -11.06 16.40
N SER A 195 -15.81 -11.77 15.58
CA SER A 195 -15.16 -11.20 14.39
C SER A 195 -16.18 -10.60 13.41
N VAL A 196 -17.27 -11.31 13.13
CA VAL A 196 -18.38 -10.84 12.28
C VAL A 196 -18.98 -9.55 12.82
N THR A 197 -19.23 -9.48 14.11
CA THR A 197 -19.81 -8.28 14.74
C THR A 197 -18.85 -7.10 14.65
N GLY A 198 -17.55 -7.34 14.85
CA GLY A 198 -16.50 -6.35 14.65
C GLY A 198 -16.49 -5.79 13.22
N TYR A 199 -16.56 -6.66 12.21
CA TYR A 199 -16.61 -6.24 10.79
C TYR A 199 -17.88 -5.46 10.48
N LEU A 200 -19.02 -5.84 11.01
CA LEU A 200 -20.30 -5.17 10.79
C LEU A 200 -20.27 -3.74 11.35
N ILE A 201 -19.87 -3.57 12.60
CA ILE A 201 -19.77 -2.25 13.24
C ILE A 201 -18.74 -1.37 12.53
N SER A 202 -17.58 -1.92 12.19
CA SER A 202 -16.53 -1.20 11.48
C SER A 202 -16.95 -0.80 10.06
N SER A 203 -17.68 -1.67 9.33
CA SER A 203 -18.16 -1.34 7.99
C SER A 203 -19.14 -0.16 8.00
N ILE A 204 -20.01 -0.08 9.01
CA ILE A 204 -20.90 1.07 9.22
C ILE A 204 -20.08 2.32 9.56
N PHE A 205 -19.08 2.17 10.44
CA PHE A 205 -18.24 3.29 10.87
C PHE A 205 -17.44 3.89 9.70
N ILE A 206 -16.76 3.06 8.90
CA ILE A 206 -15.95 3.54 7.78
C ILE A 206 -16.80 4.12 6.65
N SER A 207 -18.05 3.66 6.52
CA SER A 207 -19.00 4.17 5.54
C SER A 207 -19.42 5.63 5.78
N LYS A 208 -19.08 6.22 6.95
CA LYS A 208 -19.19 7.68 7.18
C LYS A 208 -18.47 8.49 6.12
N TYR A 209 -17.37 7.97 5.55
CA TYR A 209 -16.70 8.59 4.41
C TYR A 209 -17.64 8.84 3.22
N LEU A 210 -18.54 7.91 2.95
CA LEU A 210 -19.50 8.06 1.84
C LEU A 210 -20.53 9.18 2.06
N LEU A 211 -20.70 9.64 3.30
CA LEU A 211 -21.60 10.74 3.65
C LEU A 211 -20.92 12.12 3.53
N ASP A 212 -19.60 12.14 3.47
CA ASP A 212 -18.85 13.39 3.31
C ASP A 212 -19.08 13.97 1.90
N LYS A 213 -19.58 15.20 1.84
CA LYS A 213 -19.80 15.91 0.58
C LYS A 213 -18.50 16.33 -0.10
N ASN A 214 -17.44 16.51 0.69
CA ASN A 214 -16.14 16.99 0.24
C ASN A 214 -15.23 15.87 -0.25
N ARG A 215 -15.63 14.58 -0.10
CA ARG A 215 -14.80 13.47 -0.58
C ARG A 215 -14.50 13.57 -2.06
N THR A 216 -13.31 13.20 -2.43
CA THR A 216 -12.85 13.23 -3.82
C THR A 216 -13.48 12.11 -4.64
N PHE A 217 -13.48 10.88 -4.11
CA PHE A 217 -14.02 9.72 -4.82
C PHE A 217 -15.55 9.61 -4.65
N LYS A 218 -16.26 9.61 -5.78
CA LYS A 218 -17.73 9.55 -5.83
C LYS A 218 -18.20 8.38 -6.67
N PHE A 219 -19.35 7.81 -6.32
CA PHE A 219 -19.97 6.80 -7.18
C PHE A 219 -20.48 7.42 -8.48
N ILE A 220 -20.26 6.68 -9.58
CA ILE A 220 -20.87 6.99 -10.86
C ILE A 220 -22.16 6.20 -11.06
N SER A 221 -23.04 6.70 -11.95
CA SER A 221 -24.26 5.99 -12.31
C SER A 221 -23.95 4.64 -12.98
N ALA A 222 -24.78 3.62 -12.69
CA ALA A 222 -24.65 2.28 -13.28
C ALA A 222 -24.67 2.29 -14.81
N SER A 223 -25.36 3.25 -15.44
CA SER A 223 -25.40 3.42 -16.89
C SER A 223 -24.02 3.72 -17.52
N LYS A 224 -23.09 4.26 -16.75
CA LYS A 224 -21.71 4.54 -17.17
C LYS A 224 -20.78 3.30 -17.08
N LEU A 225 -21.20 2.23 -16.41
CA LEU A 225 -20.47 0.97 -16.28
C LEU A 225 -20.69 0.09 -17.52
N LYS A 226 -20.21 0.55 -18.70
CA LYS A 226 -20.29 -0.22 -19.93
C LYS A 226 -19.39 -1.48 -19.81
N ILE A 227 -19.92 -2.66 -20.12
CA ILE A 227 -19.24 -3.96 -19.97
C ILE A 227 -17.84 -3.95 -20.64
N LYS A 228 -17.71 -3.40 -21.85
CA LYS A 228 -16.41 -3.32 -22.55
C LYS A 228 -15.39 -2.50 -21.75
N LYS A 229 -15.80 -1.34 -21.18
CA LYS A 229 -14.92 -0.50 -20.34
C LYS A 229 -14.54 -1.23 -19.04
N VAL A 230 -15.52 -1.90 -18.41
CA VAL A 230 -15.28 -2.71 -17.19
C VAL A 230 -14.23 -3.79 -17.43
N ILE A 231 -14.34 -4.58 -18.52
CA ILE A 231 -13.39 -5.64 -18.83
C ILE A 231 -11.97 -5.07 -19.07
N ILE A 232 -11.86 -3.96 -19.80
CA ILE A 232 -10.56 -3.31 -20.04
C ILE A 232 -9.96 -2.85 -18.72
N SER A 233 -10.75 -2.15 -17.90
CA SER A 233 -10.26 -1.64 -16.62
C SER A 233 -9.93 -2.73 -15.61
N LEU A 234 -10.63 -3.86 -15.61
CA LEU A 234 -10.24 -5.02 -14.80
C LEU A 234 -8.88 -5.58 -15.24
N LYS A 235 -8.61 -5.66 -16.55
CA LYS A 235 -7.28 -6.05 -17.04
C LYS A 235 -6.20 -5.07 -16.61
N GLU A 236 -6.50 -3.76 -16.64
CA GLU A 236 -5.57 -2.74 -16.16
C GLU A 236 -5.30 -2.86 -14.66
N ILE A 237 -6.34 -3.10 -13.85
CA ILE A 237 -6.20 -3.33 -12.41
C ILE A 237 -5.29 -4.53 -12.16
N VAL A 238 -5.56 -5.69 -12.81
CA VAL A 238 -4.74 -6.91 -12.67
C VAL A 238 -3.30 -6.64 -13.07
N PHE A 239 -3.08 -6.01 -14.23
CA PHE A 239 -1.74 -5.71 -14.72
C PHE A 239 -0.96 -4.74 -13.81
N ASN A 240 -1.66 -3.81 -13.15
CA ASN A 240 -1.04 -2.84 -12.24
C ASN A 240 -0.93 -3.32 -10.79
N THR A 241 -1.23 -4.60 -10.51
CA THR A 241 -1.17 -5.16 -9.15
C THR A 241 -0.34 -6.46 -9.12
N PRO A 242 0.98 -6.39 -9.37
CA PRO A 242 1.86 -7.57 -9.35
C PRO A 242 1.85 -8.31 -8.01
N GLU A 243 1.60 -7.63 -6.91
CA GLU A 243 1.55 -8.20 -5.55
C GLU A 243 0.51 -9.33 -5.41
N VAL A 244 -0.53 -9.35 -6.26
CA VAL A 244 -1.51 -10.44 -6.31
C VAL A 244 -0.84 -11.78 -6.67
N ILE A 245 0.09 -11.76 -7.61
CA ILE A 245 0.86 -12.96 -8.00
C ILE A 245 1.69 -13.46 -6.81
N GLY A 246 2.32 -12.53 -6.08
CA GLY A 246 3.08 -12.85 -4.87
C GLY A 246 2.23 -13.55 -3.81
N LYS A 247 0.97 -13.13 -3.59
CA LYS A 247 0.10 -13.80 -2.61
C LYS A 247 -0.23 -15.24 -2.97
N ILE A 248 -0.38 -15.55 -4.26
CA ILE A 248 -0.60 -16.93 -4.71
C ILE A 248 0.65 -17.78 -4.50
N PHE A 249 1.81 -17.24 -4.87
CA PHE A 249 3.09 -17.96 -4.70
C PHE A 249 3.46 -18.12 -3.23
N PHE A 250 3.19 -17.14 -2.39
CA PHE A 250 3.42 -17.23 -0.95
C PHE A 250 2.69 -18.41 -0.30
N ALA A 251 1.42 -18.65 -0.63
CA ALA A 251 0.69 -19.81 -0.13
C ALA A 251 1.32 -21.15 -0.58
N THR A 252 1.82 -21.21 -1.81
CA THR A 252 2.54 -22.38 -2.34
C THR A 252 3.87 -22.57 -1.64
N GLN A 253 4.62 -21.49 -1.43
CA GLN A 253 5.91 -21.48 -0.74
C GLN A 253 5.79 -22.02 0.69
N MET A 254 4.79 -21.56 1.45
CA MET A 254 4.49 -22.07 2.78
C MET A 254 4.32 -23.59 2.82
N SER A 255 3.55 -24.13 1.86
CA SER A 255 3.32 -25.56 1.76
C SER A 255 4.59 -26.35 1.44
N VAL A 256 5.39 -25.85 0.48
CA VAL A 256 6.65 -26.48 0.07
C VAL A 256 7.68 -26.44 1.20
N PHE A 257 7.86 -25.31 1.86
CA PHE A 257 8.82 -25.19 2.97
C PHE A 257 8.42 -26.05 4.17
N THR A 258 7.13 -26.09 4.51
CA THR A 258 6.63 -26.99 5.55
C THR A 258 6.98 -28.44 5.23
N TYR A 259 6.75 -28.89 3.99
CA TYR A 259 7.10 -30.22 3.53
C TYR A 259 8.61 -30.50 3.62
N LEU A 260 9.43 -29.61 3.08
CA LEU A 260 10.89 -29.77 3.10
C LEU A 260 11.45 -29.76 4.53
N CYS A 261 11.00 -28.82 5.38
CA CYS A 261 11.44 -28.74 6.77
C CYS A 261 11.08 -30.01 7.56
N THR A 262 9.87 -30.53 7.33
CA THR A 262 9.43 -31.78 7.96
C THR A 262 10.23 -32.97 7.45
N THR A 263 10.53 -33.05 6.17
CA THR A 263 11.27 -34.14 5.55
C THR A 263 12.72 -34.21 6.03
N TYR A 264 13.42 -33.08 6.13
CA TYR A 264 14.86 -33.06 6.46
C TYR A 264 15.16 -32.94 7.96
N TYR A 265 14.29 -32.30 8.73
CA TYR A 265 14.55 -32.03 10.16
C TYR A 265 13.41 -32.49 11.08
N GLY A 266 12.35 -33.13 10.55
CA GLY A 266 11.19 -33.54 11.33
C GLY A 266 10.51 -32.37 12.07
N ALA A 267 10.08 -32.61 13.31
CA ALA A 267 9.44 -31.60 14.14
C ALA A 267 10.34 -30.38 14.45
N ALA A 268 11.66 -30.57 14.51
CA ALA A 268 12.60 -29.47 14.73
C ALA A 268 12.62 -28.49 13.54
N GLY A 269 12.54 -28.99 12.31
CA GLY A 269 12.47 -28.16 11.10
C GLY A 269 11.17 -27.38 11.01
N LEU A 270 10.05 -28.02 11.34
CA LEU A 270 8.75 -27.36 11.36
C LEU A 270 8.72 -26.21 12.38
N LEU A 271 9.25 -26.42 13.59
CA LEU A 271 9.38 -25.37 14.59
C LEU A 271 10.33 -24.25 14.15
N ALA A 272 11.46 -24.59 13.51
CA ALA A 272 12.38 -23.59 13.00
C ALA A 272 11.74 -22.69 11.93
N PHE A 273 10.95 -23.29 11.03
CA PHE A 273 10.22 -22.55 10.01
C PHE A 273 9.14 -21.68 10.64
N LEU A 274 8.42 -22.18 11.63
CA LEU A 274 7.40 -21.39 12.36
C LEU A 274 8.01 -20.18 13.08
N VAL A 275 9.18 -20.34 13.71
CA VAL A 275 9.88 -19.23 14.38
C VAL A 275 10.36 -18.21 13.35
N TYR A 276 10.89 -18.66 12.20
CA TYR A 276 11.26 -17.79 11.10
C TYR A 276 10.08 -16.99 10.57
N ASP A 277 8.96 -17.62 10.24
CA ASP A 277 7.75 -17.00 9.69
C ASP A 277 7.16 -15.93 10.63
N ASN A 278 7.10 -16.25 11.93
CA ASN A 278 6.64 -15.26 12.92
C ASN A 278 7.61 -14.08 13.05
N SER A 279 8.91 -14.31 12.93
CA SER A 279 9.93 -13.27 12.97
C SER A 279 9.83 -12.35 11.74
N GLU A 280 9.61 -12.93 10.57
CA GLU A 280 9.36 -12.19 9.34
C GLU A 280 8.07 -11.38 9.41
N THR A 281 7.00 -11.97 9.93
CA THR A 281 5.71 -11.29 10.12
C THR A 281 5.86 -10.05 10.99
N PHE A 282 6.69 -10.09 12.04
CA PHE A 282 6.97 -8.94 12.89
C PHE A 282 7.63 -7.79 12.11
N VAL A 283 8.62 -8.10 11.28
CA VAL A 283 9.27 -7.10 10.40
C VAL A 283 8.29 -6.58 9.34
N TYR A 284 7.49 -7.47 8.76
CA TYR A 284 6.51 -7.15 7.72
C TYR A 284 5.44 -6.14 8.17
N MET A 285 5.11 -6.07 9.46
CA MET A 285 4.18 -5.06 9.97
C MET A 285 4.68 -3.64 9.68
N PHE A 286 5.96 -3.35 9.98
CA PHE A 286 6.56 -2.05 9.69
C PHE A 286 6.69 -1.80 8.19
N LEU A 287 7.18 -2.78 7.47
CA LEU A 287 7.38 -2.75 6.04
C LEU A 287 6.08 -2.42 5.28
N SER A 288 5.01 -3.13 5.58
CA SER A 288 3.70 -2.92 4.95
C SER A 288 3.14 -1.52 5.19
N GLY A 289 3.29 -0.96 6.39
CA GLY A 289 2.87 0.41 6.70
C GLY A 289 3.63 1.46 5.88
N ILE A 290 4.96 1.31 5.79
CA ILE A 290 5.81 2.19 4.99
C ILE A 290 5.42 2.13 3.51
N MET A 291 5.22 0.92 2.95
CA MET A 291 4.88 0.76 1.54
C MET A 291 3.48 1.28 1.20
N LYS A 292 2.49 1.02 2.05
CA LYS A 292 1.12 1.56 1.89
C LYS A 292 1.07 3.09 1.92
N THR A 293 2.09 3.73 2.51
CA THR A 293 2.24 5.19 2.52
C THR A 293 3.05 5.69 1.31
N MET A 294 4.17 5.05 1.01
CA MET A 294 5.06 5.45 -0.08
C MET A 294 4.42 5.34 -1.46
N SER A 295 3.79 4.20 -1.76
CA SER A 295 3.30 3.89 -3.11
C SER A 295 2.33 4.93 -3.67
N PRO A 296 1.28 5.39 -2.97
CA PRO A 296 0.37 6.39 -3.50
C PRO A 296 1.04 7.75 -3.72
N ILE A 297 1.95 8.17 -2.82
CA ILE A 297 2.67 9.43 -2.94
C ILE A 297 3.58 9.39 -4.18
N VAL A 298 4.36 8.32 -4.33
CA VAL A 298 5.24 8.10 -5.49
C VAL A 298 4.43 8.07 -6.79
N ALA A 299 3.27 7.39 -6.82
CA ALA A 299 2.44 7.31 -8.02
C ALA A 299 1.95 8.68 -8.49
N VAL A 300 1.60 9.57 -7.57
CA VAL A 300 1.16 10.95 -7.88
C VAL A 300 2.33 11.78 -8.41
N PHE A 301 3.43 11.89 -7.65
CA PHE A 301 4.56 12.74 -8.05
C PHE A 301 5.30 12.21 -9.29
N HIS A 302 5.35 10.89 -9.49
CA HIS A 302 5.90 10.32 -10.73
C HIS A 302 5.03 10.70 -11.94
N LYS A 303 3.71 10.66 -11.82
CA LYS A 303 2.80 11.09 -12.89
C LYS A 303 2.95 12.59 -13.21
N GLU A 304 3.24 13.38 -12.19
CA GLU A 304 3.52 14.81 -12.33
C GLU A 304 4.95 15.11 -12.82
N MET A 305 5.75 14.08 -13.14
CA MET A 305 7.16 14.18 -13.55
C MET A 305 8.07 14.85 -12.51
N ASP A 306 7.63 14.89 -11.24
CA ASP A 306 8.41 15.44 -10.13
C ASP A 306 9.33 14.37 -9.53
N TYR A 307 10.37 14.02 -10.27
CA TYR A 307 11.30 12.97 -9.89
C TYR A 307 12.12 13.30 -8.63
N LYS A 308 12.31 14.60 -8.32
CA LYS A 308 12.99 15.01 -7.08
C LYS A 308 12.15 14.71 -5.85
N ALA A 309 10.83 14.96 -5.90
CA ALA A 309 9.93 14.57 -4.84
C ALA A 309 9.86 13.04 -4.70
N VAL A 310 9.77 12.30 -5.81
CA VAL A 310 9.81 10.83 -5.80
C VAL A 310 11.08 10.32 -5.12
N HIS A 311 12.26 10.83 -5.51
CA HIS A 311 13.54 10.45 -4.90
C HIS A 311 13.57 10.72 -3.40
N TYR A 312 13.08 11.90 -2.98
CA TYR A 312 13.04 12.27 -1.57
C TYR A 312 12.17 11.29 -0.75
N ILE A 313 10.95 11.00 -1.21
CA ILE A 313 10.01 10.10 -0.54
C ILE A 313 10.54 8.67 -0.47
N VAL A 314 11.11 8.14 -1.57
CA VAL A 314 11.68 6.78 -1.57
C VAL A 314 12.91 6.70 -0.67
N SER A 315 13.78 7.73 -0.67
CA SER A 315 14.93 7.80 0.23
C SER A 315 14.52 7.85 1.70
N MET A 316 13.46 8.60 2.03
CA MET A 316 12.88 8.59 3.39
C MET A 316 12.34 7.21 3.76
N SER A 317 11.56 6.60 2.90
CA SER A 317 11.01 5.26 3.12
C SER A 317 12.11 4.22 3.30
N MET A 318 13.15 4.26 2.47
CA MET A 318 14.31 3.39 2.59
C MET A 318 15.06 3.59 3.92
N LYS A 319 15.29 4.85 4.33
CA LYS A 319 15.94 5.15 5.62
C LYS A 319 15.14 4.58 6.79
N GLN A 320 13.84 4.79 6.81
CA GLN A 320 12.99 4.26 7.89
C GLN A 320 12.99 2.74 7.92
N LEU A 321 12.91 2.12 6.75
CA LEU A 321 12.98 0.69 6.60
C LEU A 321 14.29 0.13 7.15
N LEU A 322 15.44 0.72 6.79
CA LEU A 322 16.74 0.30 7.30
C LEU A 322 16.88 0.55 8.80
N ILE A 323 16.40 1.69 9.32
CA ILE A 323 16.43 2.00 10.76
C ILE A 323 15.63 0.97 11.57
N THR A 324 14.54 0.42 11.03
CA THR A 324 13.76 -0.62 11.70
C THR A 324 14.34 -2.01 11.51
N THR A 325 14.72 -2.36 10.28
CA THR A 325 15.10 -3.75 9.93
C THR A 325 16.52 -4.12 10.34
N VAL A 326 17.49 -3.20 10.19
CA VAL A 326 18.90 -3.49 10.50
C VAL A 326 19.10 -3.85 11.98
N PRO A 327 18.58 -3.10 12.97
CA PRO A 327 18.69 -3.50 14.37
C PRO A 327 18.05 -4.85 14.68
N ILE A 328 16.89 -5.13 14.08
CA ILE A 328 16.19 -6.41 14.26
C ILE A 328 17.00 -7.55 13.65
N SER A 329 17.54 -7.38 12.45
CA SER A 329 18.42 -8.35 11.79
C SER A 329 19.67 -8.65 12.63
N ILE A 330 20.33 -7.63 13.16
CA ILE A 330 21.48 -7.76 14.05
C ILE A 330 21.10 -8.49 15.35
N LEU A 331 19.95 -8.14 15.95
CA LEU A 331 19.45 -8.79 17.16
C LEU A 331 19.24 -10.30 16.92
N PHE A 332 18.59 -10.67 15.83
CA PHE A 332 18.31 -12.08 15.50
C PHE A 332 19.59 -12.85 15.15
N PHE A 333 20.57 -12.19 14.54
CA PHE A 333 21.87 -12.81 14.25
C PHE A 333 22.69 -13.07 15.52
N ILE A 334 22.83 -12.04 16.39
CA ILE A 334 23.66 -12.10 17.60
C ILE A 334 23.00 -12.92 18.70
N TYR A 335 21.70 -12.71 18.90
CA TYR A 335 20.93 -13.28 20.01
C TYR A 335 19.64 -13.99 19.56
N PRO A 336 19.74 -15.07 18.74
CA PRO A 336 18.58 -15.86 18.31
C PRO A 336 17.86 -16.54 19.47
N GLU A 337 18.56 -16.73 20.61
CA GLU A 337 17.98 -17.28 21.84
C GLU A 337 16.83 -16.42 22.42
N PHE A 338 16.76 -15.15 22.04
CA PHE A 338 15.62 -14.28 22.36
C PHE A 338 14.31 -14.86 21.82
N LEU A 339 14.29 -15.29 20.56
CA LEU A 339 13.12 -15.91 19.94
C LEU A 339 12.79 -17.27 20.57
N ILE A 340 13.82 -18.06 20.89
CA ILE A 340 13.65 -19.36 21.55
C ILE A 340 12.98 -19.21 22.91
N LYS A 341 13.39 -18.21 23.69
CA LYS A 341 12.75 -17.87 24.97
C LYS A 341 11.33 -17.34 24.77
N LEU A 342 11.12 -16.49 23.78
CA LEU A 342 9.81 -15.92 23.47
C LEU A 342 8.78 -17.02 23.13
N PHE A 343 9.21 -18.05 22.38
CA PHE A 343 8.36 -19.18 22.00
C PHE A 343 8.41 -20.36 23.01
N ASN A 344 9.10 -20.17 24.16
CA ASN A 344 9.23 -21.16 25.24
C ASN A 344 9.71 -22.57 24.75
N ILE A 345 10.69 -22.57 23.84
CA ILE A 345 11.24 -23.81 23.26
C ILE A 345 12.35 -24.34 24.16
N THR A 346 12.16 -25.52 24.76
CA THR A 346 13.08 -26.08 25.76
C THR A 346 13.91 -27.26 25.26
N ASN A 347 13.50 -27.92 24.16
CA ASN A 347 14.21 -29.11 23.64
C ASN A 347 15.55 -28.71 22.99
N PRO A 348 16.72 -29.19 23.51
CA PRO A 348 18.05 -28.80 23.01
C PRO A 348 18.29 -29.15 21.54
N ASN A 349 17.69 -30.21 21.02
CA ASN A 349 17.85 -30.61 19.62
C ASN A 349 17.13 -29.63 18.68
N TYR A 350 15.96 -29.11 19.09
CA TYR A 350 15.21 -28.12 18.33
C TYR A 350 15.92 -26.76 18.34
N VAL A 351 16.47 -26.38 19.51
CA VAL A 351 17.22 -25.13 19.71
C VAL A 351 18.35 -24.99 18.69
N LYS A 352 19.16 -26.05 18.45
CA LYS A 352 20.28 -26.01 17.51
C LYS A 352 19.82 -25.69 16.06
N VAL A 353 18.74 -26.36 15.61
CA VAL A 353 18.19 -26.15 14.25
C VAL A 353 17.65 -24.73 14.12
N ILE A 354 16.94 -24.23 15.13
CA ILE A 354 16.34 -22.89 15.12
C ILE A 354 17.41 -21.80 15.09
N ILE A 355 18.45 -21.91 15.94
CA ILE A 355 19.58 -20.94 15.95
C ILE A 355 20.24 -20.87 14.58
N PHE A 356 20.50 -22.04 13.98
CA PHE A 356 21.11 -22.11 12.66
C PHE A 356 20.22 -21.42 11.59
N ALA A 357 18.93 -21.77 11.56
CA ALA A 357 17.95 -21.20 10.65
C ALA A 357 17.87 -19.67 10.78
N ILE A 358 17.66 -19.17 11.99
CA ILE A 358 17.50 -17.73 12.25
C ILE A 358 18.77 -16.94 11.93
N ARG A 359 19.96 -17.45 12.23
CA ARG A 359 21.20 -16.77 11.87
C ARG A 359 21.39 -16.61 10.38
N ILE A 360 21.07 -17.63 9.58
CA ILE A 360 21.19 -17.52 8.12
C ILE A 360 20.14 -16.55 7.57
N THR A 361 18.90 -16.70 7.96
CA THR A 361 17.79 -15.92 7.41
C THR A 361 17.82 -14.47 7.90
N SER A 362 18.43 -14.17 9.05
CA SER A 362 18.57 -12.79 9.54
C SER A 362 19.29 -11.86 8.56
N PHE A 363 20.26 -12.37 7.78
CA PHE A 363 20.90 -11.58 6.71
C PHE A 363 19.96 -11.29 5.55
N GLY A 364 19.05 -12.21 5.26
CA GLY A 364 18.06 -12.07 4.22
C GLY A 364 17.02 -10.98 4.52
N LEU A 365 16.66 -10.76 5.79
CA LEU A 365 15.64 -9.78 6.18
C LEU A 365 15.85 -8.38 5.57
N ILE A 366 17.09 -7.92 5.46
CA ILE A 366 17.41 -6.63 4.83
C ILE A 366 17.12 -6.70 3.33
N GLY A 367 17.53 -7.80 2.68
CA GLY A 367 17.24 -8.06 1.26
C GLY A 367 15.74 -8.11 0.99
N ARG A 368 14.99 -8.84 1.82
CA ARG A 368 13.52 -8.92 1.77
C ARG A 368 12.87 -7.54 1.80
N CYS A 369 13.28 -6.72 2.74
CA CYS A 369 12.76 -5.38 2.89
C CYS A 369 13.05 -4.49 1.68
N LEU A 370 14.28 -4.55 1.16
CA LEU A 370 14.66 -3.80 -0.04
C LEU A 370 13.93 -4.31 -1.29
N SER A 371 13.83 -5.63 -1.47
CA SER A 371 13.10 -6.25 -2.57
C SER A 371 11.63 -5.81 -2.60
N TYR A 372 10.97 -5.87 -1.44
CA TYR A 372 9.57 -5.44 -1.32
C TYR A 372 9.39 -3.94 -1.56
N LEU A 373 10.34 -3.09 -1.09
CA LEU A 373 10.34 -1.66 -1.41
C LEU A 373 10.47 -1.44 -2.92
N LEU A 374 11.41 -2.12 -3.58
CA LEU A 374 11.66 -1.97 -5.01
C LEU A 374 10.49 -2.46 -5.87
N ALA A 375 9.84 -3.56 -5.47
CA ALA A 375 8.64 -4.06 -6.13
C ALA A 375 7.48 -3.05 -6.07
N ASN A 376 7.20 -2.49 -4.88
CA ASN A 376 6.17 -1.48 -4.69
C ASN A 376 6.52 -0.16 -5.40
N TYR A 377 7.78 0.26 -5.37
CA TYR A 377 8.27 1.43 -6.08
C TYR A 377 8.09 1.29 -7.60
N THR A 378 8.56 0.18 -8.18
CA THR A 378 8.45 -0.07 -9.62
C THR A 378 6.99 -0.18 -10.08
N GLN A 379 6.12 -0.73 -9.24
CA GLN A 379 4.67 -0.71 -9.48
C GLN A 379 4.12 0.73 -9.50
N ALA A 380 4.50 1.56 -8.53
CA ALA A 380 4.04 2.94 -8.42
C ALA A 380 4.45 3.78 -9.65
N ILE A 381 5.64 3.56 -10.20
CA ILE A 381 6.14 4.21 -11.42
C ILE A 381 5.73 3.53 -12.73
N ARG A 382 4.77 2.62 -12.72
CA ARG A 382 4.26 1.86 -13.88
C ARG A 382 5.24 0.86 -14.52
N GLN A 383 6.34 0.52 -13.87
CA GLN A 383 7.26 -0.52 -14.33
C GLN A 383 6.80 -1.91 -13.85
N ASN A 384 5.55 -2.26 -14.15
CA ASN A 384 4.89 -3.47 -13.65
C ASN A 384 5.59 -4.77 -14.05
N LYS A 385 6.27 -4.81 -15.21
CA LYS A 385 7.05 -5.97 -15.65
C LYS A 385 8.22 -6.24 -14.70
N ILE A 386 8.89 -5.17 -14.27
CA ILE A 386 10.01 -5.26 -13.33
C ILE A 386 9.48 -5.66 -11.94
N ALA A 387 8.39 -5.03 -11.49
CA ALA A 387 7.74 -5.39 -10.24
C ALA A 387 7.34 -6.88 -10.22
N SER A 388 6.67 -7.37 -11.27
CA SER A 388 6.31 -8.78 -11.39
C SER A 388 7.53 -9.71 -11.42
N ALA A 389 8.60 -9.32 -12.12
CA ALA A 389 9.83 -10.13 -12.18
C ALA A 389 10.49 -10.23 -10.79
N ILE A 390 10.56 -9.13 -10.02
CA ILE A 390 11.05 -9.14 -8.64
C ILE A 390 10.23 -10.12 -7.80
N THR A 391 8.89 -10.01 -7.83
CA THR A 391 7.99 -10.87 -7.06
C THR A 391 8.10 -12.35 -7.46
N ILE A 392 8.18 -12.66 -8.76
CA ILE A 392 8.32 -14.03 -9.25
C ILE A 392 9.69 -14.62 -8.84
N LEU A 393 10.75 -13.85 -8.94
CA LEU A 393 12.08 -14.28 -8.49
C LEU A 393 12.07 -14.60 -6.99
N GLU A 394 11.50 -13.72 -6.19
CA GLU A 394 11.46 -13.81 -4.74
C GLU A 394 10.56 -14.94 -4.25
N GLU A 395 9.29 -14.96 -4.65
CA GLU A 395 8.27 -15.84 -4.06
C GLU A 395 8.17 -17.21 -4.73
N PHE A 396 8.71 -17.38 -5.93
CA PHE A 396 8.55 -18.62 -6.69
C PHE A 396 9.89 -19.23 -7.14
N LEU A 397 10.64 -18.52 -7.98
CA LEU A 397 11.74 -19.12 -8.74
C LEU A 397 12.91 -19.46 -7.83
N ILE A 398 13.35 -18.52 -6.99
CA ILE A 398 14.49 -18.74 -6.09
C ILE A 398 14.03 -19.44 -4.81
N SER A 399 12.88 -19.03 -4.25
CA SER A 399 12.39 -19.63 -3.01
C SER A 399 11.97 -21.08 -3.21
N ILE A 400 11.04 -21.37 -4.10
CA ILE A 400 10.49 -22.73 -4.27
C ILE A 400 11.42 -23.61 -5.10
N ILE A 401 11.72 -23.20 -6.33
CA ILE A 401 12.55 -24.01 -7.23
C ILE A 401 13.99 -24.09 -6.71
N GLY A 402 14.54 -22.97 -6.23
CA GLY A 402 15.86 -22.94 -5.61
C GLY A 402 15.94 -23.82 -4.38
N ALA A 403 14.93 -23.81 -3.49
CA ALA A 403 14.89 -24.71 -2.33
C ALA A 403 14.88 -26.19 -2.74
N LEU A 404 14.06 -26.57 -3.72
CA LEU A 404 14.01 -27.95 -4.22
C LEU A 404 15.36 -28.40 -4.81
N ILE A 405 16.06 -27.52 -5.54
CA ILE A 405 17.38 -27.84 -6.10
C ILE A 405 18.43 -27.91 -5.00
N LEU A 406 18.51 -26.89 -4.14
CA LEU A 406 19.54 -26.81 -3.11
C LEU A 406 19.39 -27.90 -2.04
N THR A 407 18.17 -28.28 -1.70
CA THR A 407 17.96 -29.40 -0.76
C THR A 407 18.42 -30.73 -1.33
N ASN A 408 18.29 -30.96 -2.63
CA ASN A 408 18.86 -32.14 -3.30
C ASN A 408 20.39 -32.12 -3.34
N MET A 409 21.03 -30.94 -3.37
CA MET A 409 22.50 -30.82 -3.47
C MET A 409 23.18 -30.87 -2.09
N ILE A 410 22.63 -30.16 -1.10
CA ILE A 410 23.27 -29.92 0.21
C ILE A 410 22.38 -30.30 1.41
N GLY A 411 21.30 -31.05 1.15
CA GLY A 411 20.39 -31.49 2.21
C GLY A 411 19.59 -30.33 2.82
N GLY A 412 19.12 -30.50 4.06
CA GLY A 412 18.25 -29.54 4.74
C GLY A 412 18.80 -28.10 4.86
N MET A 413 20.13 -27.89 4.82
CA MET A 413 20.71 -26.56 4.76
C MET A 413 20.26 -25.77 3.54
N GLY A 414 19.95 -26.46 2.44
CA GLY A 414 19.47 -25.85 1.20
C GLY A 414 18.19 -25.03 1.37
N ILE A 415 17.33 -25.35 2.34
CA ILE A 415 16.09 -24.60 2.64
C ILE A 415 16.46 -23.17 3.06
N TRP A 416 17.32 -23.03 4.06
CA TRP A 416 17.67 -21.73 4.65
C TRP A 416 18.50 -20.87 3.70
N ILE A 417 19.36 -21.51 2.91
CA ILE A 417 20.14 -20.81 1.86
C ILE A 417 19.21 -20.35 0.74
N ALA A 418 18.21 -21.14 0.34
CA ALA A 418 17.23 -20.72 -0.66
C ALA A 418 16.43 -19.50 -0.19
N ILE A 419 16.02 -19.46 1.08
CA ILE A 419 15.37 -18.30 1.68
C ILE A 419 16.29 -17.07 1.59
N LEU A 420 17.54 -17.16 2.06
CA LEU A 420 18.51 -16.07 1.98
C LEU A 420 18.71 -15.56 0.55
N LEU A 421 18.83 -16.46 -0.42
CA LEU A 421 19.02 -16.10 -1.83
C LEU A 421 17.75 -15.48 -2.42
N SER A 422 16.57 -16.00 -2.08
CA SER A 422 15.30 -15.44 -2.56
C SER A 422 15.07 -14.01 -2.08
N GLU A 423 15.61 -13.65 -0.95
CA GLU A 423 15.50 -12.32 -0.36
C GLU A 423 16.57 -11.33 -0.90
N THR A 424 17.73 -11.84 -1.37
CA THR A 424 18.85 -10.98 -1.79
C THR A 424 19.00 -10.84 -3.30
N ILE A 425 18.78 -11.91 -4.07
CA ILE A 425 18.98 -11.90 -5.54
C ILE A 425 18.01 -10.92 -6.26
N PRO A 426 16.73 -10.75 -5.88
CA PRO A 426 15.84 -9.79 -6.53
C PRO A 426 16.34 -8.34 -6.45
N VAL A 427 17.04 -7.98 -5.36
CA VAL A 427 17.68 -6.66 -5.21
C VAL A 427 18.80 -6.50 -6.22
N LEU A 428 19.66 -7.52 -6.37
CA LEU A 428 20.75 -7.53 -7.36
C LEU A 428 20.18 -7.49 -8.78
N PHE A 429 19.13 -8.26 -9.06
CA PHE A 429 18.41 -8.21 -10.34
C PHE A 429 17.94 -6.80 -10.65
N TYR A 430 17.29 -6.13 -9.70
CA TYR A 430 16.84 -4.74 -9.89
C TYR A 430 18.00 -3.81 -10.24
N ILE A 431 19.11 -3.90 -9.51
CA ILE A 431 20.30 -3.06 -9.76
C ILE A 431 20.83 -3.29 -11.17
N VAL A 432 20.96 -4.54 -11.60
CA VAL A 432 21.45 -4.89 -12.95
C VAL A 432 20.51 -4.34 -14.02
N VAL A 433 19.19 -4.53 -13.87
CA VAL A 433 18.19 -4.01 -14.80
C VAL A 433 18.25 -2.48 -14.88
N ALA A 434 18.33 -1.83 -13.73
CA ALA A 434 18.38 -0.38 -13.65
C ALA A 434 19.64 0.20 -14.30
N VAL A 435 20.83 -0.42 -14.07
CA VAL A 435 22.09 -0.04 -14.75
C VAL A 435 21.98 -0.26 -16.27
N TYR A 436 21.44 -1.41 -16.69
CA TYR A 436 21.25 -1.70 -18.11
C TYR A 436 20.42 -0.64 -18.83
N PHE A 437 19.27 -0.24 -18.25
CA PHE A 437 18.43 0.81 -18.84
C PHE A 437 19.09 2.18 -18.81
N GLN A 438 19.86 2.51 -17.77
CA GLN A 438 20.58 3.76 -17.71
C GLN A 438 21.66 3.87 -18.81
N VAL A 439 22.35 2.76 -19.11
CA VAL A 439 23.41 2.73 -20.14
C VAL A 439 22.84 2.62 -21.55
N SER A 440 21.77 1.83 -21.73
CA SER A 440 21.21 1.50 -23.06
C SER A 440 20.27 2.58 -23.61
N ASN A 441 19.41 3.18 -22.78
CA ASN A 441 18.36 4.10 -23.22
C ASN A 441 18.26 5.31 -22.29
N LYS A 442 19.11 6.28 -22.50
CA LYS A 442 19.17 7.49 -21.65
C LYS A 442 17.87 8.30 -21.55
N ASN A 443 16.92 8.12 -22.48
CA ASN A 443 15.76 9.00 -22.61
C ASN A 443 14.39 8.35 -22.43
N GLU A 444 14.25 7.01 -22.38
CA GLU A 444 12.94 6.36 -22.44
C GLU A 444 12.40 5.83 -21.10
N ILE A 445 13.25 5.56 -20.10
CA ILE A 445 12.81 5.03 -18.81
C ILE A 445 13.14 6.00 -17.69
N HIS A 446 12.21 6.90 -17.49
CA HIS A 446 12.27 7.86 -16.40
C HIS A 446 11.98 7.17 -15.05
N GLY A 447 12.84 7.40 -14.07
CA GLY A 447 12.57 7.10 -12.68
C GLY A 447 13.26 5.89 -12.07
N LEU A 448 13.83 4.93 -12.84
CA LEU A 448 14.46 3.73 -12.24
C LEU A 448 15.62 4.06 -11.30
N PHE A 449 16.44 5.09 -11.62
CA PHE A 449 17.48 5.62 -10.74
C PHE A 449 17.19 7.02 -10.18
N MET A 450 16.03 7.62 -10.52
CA MET A 450 15.63 8.94 -10.03
C MET A 450 16.64 10.07 -10.27
N LEU A 451 17.55 9.92 -11.24
CA LEU A 451 18.66 10.84 -11.48
C LEU A 451 18.40 11.82 -12.60
N GLN A 452 17.19 11.81 -13.18
CA GLN A 452 16.89 12.76 -14.26
C GLN A 452 16.46 14.11 -13.70
N ASP A 453 17.14 15.16 -14.19
CA ASP A 453 16.63 16.51 -14.08
C ASP A 453 15.31 16.60 -14.87
N SER A 454 14.22 16.70 -14.15
CA SER A 454 12.96 17.13 -14.74
C SER A 454 13.14 18.58 -15.22
N ASN A 455 12.61 18.92 -16.39
CA ASN A 455 12.47 20.32 -16.85
C ASN A 455 11.45 21.07 -15.96
N LEU A 456 11.50 20.81 -14.65
CA LEU A 456 10.62 21.39 -13.66
C LEU A 456 11.32 22.53 -12.95
N ILE A 457 10.65 23.65 -12.92
CA ILE A 457 11.03 24.78 -12.08
C ILE A 457 10.18 24.70 -10.83
N THR A 458 10.81 24.44 -9.68
CA THR A 458 10.11 24.34 -8.40
C THR A 458 10.54 25.44 -7.44
N LYS A 459 9.60 25.99 -6.69
CA LYS A 459 9.85 26.98 -5.65
C LYS A 459 8.86 26.81 -4.51
N THR A 460 9.34 26.88 -3.27
CA THR A 460 8.48 26.97 -2.08
C THR A 460 8.24 28.44 -1.71
N PHE A 461 6.98 28.79 -1.50
CA PHE A 461 6.52 30.11 -1.12
C PHE A 461 6.04 30.04 0.34
N THR A 462 6.48 30.98 1.18
CA THR A 462 6.12 31.00 2.60
C THR A 462 5.59 32.37 3.03
N LYS A 463 4.89 32.45 4.17
CA LYS A 463 4.43 33.72 4.75
C LYS A 463 5.56 34.74 4.93
N GLU A 464 6.78 34.28 5.20
CA GLU A 464 7.96 35.12 5.40
C GLU A 464 8.61 35.56 4.08
N ASN A 465 8.51 34.71 3.03
CA ASN A 465 9.19 34.93 1.75
C ASN A 465 8.17 35.13 0.61
N ARG A 466 7.45 36.24 0.67
CA ARG A 466 6.39 36.60 -0.30
C ARG A 466 6.92 37.15 -1.62
N LYS A 467 8.23 37.48 -1.74
CA LYS A 467 8.81 38.03 -2.96
C LYS A 467 9.36 36.92 -3.85
N HIS A 468 9.10 37.04 -5.16
CA HIS A 468 9.73 36.17 -6.13
C HIS A 468 11.24 36.41 -6.16
N SER A 469 12.04 35.33 -6.11
CA SER A 469 13.49 35.46 -6.29
C SER A 469 13.80 35.86 -7.73
N GLU A 470 14.90 36.61 -7.94
CA GLU A 470 15.33 37.01 -9.31
C GLU A 470 15.54 35.82 -10.24
N GLN A 471 16.01 34.69 -9.69
CA GLN A 471 16.14 33.45 -10.44
C GLN A 471 14.79 32.91 -10.94
N PHE A 472 13.76 32.93 -10.10
CA PHE A 472 12.42 32.49 -10.50
C PHE A 472 11.83 33.41 -11.59
N LEU A 473 11.98 34.72 -11.42
CA LEU A 473 11.55 35.68 -12.42
C LEU A 473 12.32 35.53 -13.73
N THR A 474 13.62 35.18 -13.67
CA THR A 474 14.43 34.91 -14.85
C THR A 474 13.93 33.68 -15.62
N GLU A 475 13.56 32.60 -14.90
CA GLU A 475 12.97 31.41 -15.54
C GLU A 475 11.57 31.70 -16.11
N LEU A 476 10.74 32.46 -15.40
CA LEU A 476 9.43 32.90 -15.92
C LEU A 476 9.60 33.74 -17.20
N ARG A 477 10.62 34.63 -17.27
CA ARG A 477 10.91 35.43 -18.47
C ARG A 477 11.27 34.58 -19.68
N LYS A 478 11.99 33.48 -19.49
CA LYS A 478 12.31 32.54 -20.57
C LYS A 478 11.07 31.89 -21.17
N ILE A 479 10.04 31.65 -20.32
CA ILE A 479 8.81 30.94 -20.68
C ILE A 479 7.76 31.92 -21.26
N PHE A 480 7.48 32.99 -20.52
CA PHE A 480 6.32 33.88 -20.77
C PHE A 480 6.66 35.21 -21.45
N LYS A 481 7.94 35.49 -21.69
CA LYS A 481 8.43 36.70 -22.40
C LYS A 481 7.71 37.99 -21.92
N ASP A 482 6.90 38.63 -22.77
CA ASP A 482 6.19 39.87 -22.46
C ASP A 482 5.11 39.71 -21.37
N ASN A 483 4.54 38.53 -21.21
CA ASN A 483 3.54 38.25 -20.21
C ASN A 483 4.11 37.92 -18.81
N THR A 484 5.44 37.93 -18.64
CA THR A 484 6.11 37.54 -17.38
C THR A 484 5.59 38.30 -16.15
N THR A 485 5.41 39.62 -16.29
CA THR A 485 4.94 40.48 -15.20
C THR A 485 3.52 40.10 -14.77
N LEU A 486 2.63 39.89 -15.74
CA LEU A 486 1.25 39.52 -15.50
C LEU A 486 1.17 38.13 -14.84
N VAL A 487 1.90 37.15 -15.35
CA VAL A 487 1.95 35.79 -14.78
C VAL A 487 2.53 35.81 -13.37
N SER A 488 3.61 36.57 -13.13
CA SER A 488 4.20 36.65 -11.78
C SER A 488 3.28 37.31 -10.76
N LEU A 489 2.53 38.35 -11.16
CA LEU A 489 1.51 38.98 -10.30
C LEU A 489 0.35 38.01 -10.01
N SER A 490 -0.14 37.29 -11.03
CA SER A 490 -1.22 36.32 -10.84
C SER A 490 -0.80 35.14 -9.94
N ILE A 491 0.46 34.70 -10.01
CA ILE A 491 1.03 33.72 -9.07
C ILE A 491 1.02 34.29 -7.65
N SER A 492 1.45 35.54 -7.47
CA SER A 492 1.43 36.18 -6.15
C SER A 492 0.01 36.31 -5.60
N ASP A 493 -0.96 36.75 -6.40
CA ASP A 493 -2.37 36.89 -6.00
C ASP A 493 -2.94 35.53 -5.54
N LEU A 494 -2.64 34.43 -6.26
CA LEU A 494 -3.10 33.10 -5.87
C LEU A 494 -2.40 32.62 -4.59
N CYS A 495 -1.10 32.81 -4.46
CA CYS A 495 -0.37 32.45 -3.25
C CYS A 495 -0.86 33.22 -2.02
N GLU A 496 -1.14 34.51 -2.13
CA GLU A 496 -1.69 35.31 -1.05
C GLU A 496 -3.08 34.79 -0.63
N ASN A 497 -3.94 34.51 -1.60
CA ASN A 497 -5.28 33.97 -1.34
C ASN A 497 -5.23 32.59 -0.64
N ILE A 498 -4.29 31.72 -1.00
CA ILE A 498 -4.09 30.42 -0.33
C ILE A 498 -3.52 30.61 1.07
N LEU A 499 -2.51 31.49 1.28
CA LEU A 499 -1.88 31.74 2.57
C LEU A 499 -2.81 32.38 3.61
N GLU A 500 -3.87 33.05 3.19
CA GLU A 500 -4.92 33.59 4.06
C GLU A 500 -5.78 32.49 4.71
N ASN A 501 -5.75 31.26 4.17
CA ASN A 501 -6.55 30.10 4.63
C ASN A 501 -5.77 29.13 5.53
N ASP A 502 -5.01 29.64 6.51
CA ASP A 502 -4.23 28.84 7.48
C ASP A 502 -3.14 27.94 6.84
N VAL A 503 -2.62 28.33 5.70
CA VAL A 503 -1.51 27.66 5.03
C VAL A 503 -0.19 28.33 5.37
N ASP A 504 0.87 27.59 5.69
CA ASP A 504 2.19 28.14 6.01
C ASP A 504 3.14 28.14 4.81
N GLU A 505 3.04 27.13 3.94
CA GLU A 505 3.91 26.97 2.77
C GLU A 505 3.10 26.51 1.55
N ILE A 506 3.50 27.01 0.37
CA ILE A 506 2.95 26.61 -0.93
C ILE A 506 4.10 26.17 -1.82
N ASP A 507 4.00 25.00 -2.40
CA ASP A 507 4.94 24.50 -3.37
C ASP A 507 4.46 24.83 -4.78
N ILE A 508 5.24 25.63 -5.51
CA ILE A 508 4.95 26.03 -6.89
C ILE A 508 5.83 25.20 -7.81
N THR A 509 5.20 24.52 -8.77
CA THR A 509 5.89 23.74 -9.80
C THR A 509 5.45 24.17 -11.17
N ILE A 510 6.40 24.53 -12.05
CA ILE A 510 6.14 24.87 -13.44
C ILE A 510 6.58 23.69 -14.30
N ARG A 511 5.66 23.16 -15.10
CA ARG A 511 5.87 22.05 -16.03
C ARG A 511 5.75 22.54 -17.47
N LEU A 512 6.78 22.28 -18.27
CA LEU A 512 6.78 22.56 -19.69
C LEU A 512 6.45 21.27 -20.44
N LEU A 513 5.26 21.18 -21.00
CA LEU A 513 4.83 20.09 -21.88
C LEU A 513 4.94 20.55 -23.35
N GLN A 514 4.84 19.61 -24.29
CA GLN A 514 4.99 19.93 -25.74
C GLN A 514 3.95 20.95 -26.23
N ASP A 515 2.72 20.84 -25.71
CA ASP A 515 1.60 21.69 -26.16
C ASP A 515 1.11 22.68 -25.06
N ASN A 516 1.48 22.50 -23.79
CA ASN A 516 0.95 23.27 -22.68
C ASN A 516 2.01 23.60 -21.64
N THR A 517 1.87 24.75 -20.99
CA THR A 517 2.63 25.09 -19.77
C THR A 517 1.69 25.06 -18.58
N ILE A 518 2.03 24.26 -17.55
CA ILE A 518 1.23 24.11 -16.35
C ILE A 518 1.99 24.67 -15.15
N ILE A 519 1.38 25.62 -14.47
CA ILE A 519 1.85 26.09 -13.15
C ILE A 519 0.94 25.46 -12.09
N GLN A 520 1.52 24.63 -11.25
CA GLN A 520 0.83 23.92 -10.19
C GLN A 520 1.20 24.51 -8.83
N PHE A 521 0.21 24.73 -7.99
CA PHE A 521 0.33 25.17 -6.61
C PHE A 521 -0.14 24.04 -5.70
N ILE A 522 0.68 23.65 -4.74
CA ILE A 522 0.38 22.55 -3.81
C ILE A 522 0.46 23.11 -2.39
N ASP A 523 -0.59 22.92 -1.61
CA ASP A 523 -0.63 23.23 -0.18
C ASP A 523 -1.26 22.06 0.61
N ASP A 524 -1.03 22.03 1.92
CA ASP A 524 -1.58 21.03 2.86
C ASP A 524 -2.62 21.62 3.84
N GLY A 525 -3.14 22.78 3.51
CA GLY A 525 -4.19 23.45 4.29
C GLY A 525 -5.53 22.71 4.30
N LYS A 526 -6.50 23.29 4.97
CA LYS A 526 -7.88 22.82 4.91
C LYS A 526 -8.36 22.80 3.46
N LEU A 527 -9.29 21.88 3.17
CA LEU A 527 -9.88 21.76 1.83
C LEU A 527 -10.44 23.13 1.37
N TYR A 528 -9.78 23.73 0.41
CA TYR A 528 -10.10 25.06 -0.08
C TYR A 528 -9.83 25.15 -1.59
N ASN A 529 -10.86 25.50 -2.34
CA ASN A 529 -10.73 25.78 -3.77
C ASN A 529 -10.69 27.31 -3.98
N PRO A 530 -9.51 27.89 -4.29
CA PRO A 530 -9.36 29.34 -4.44
C PRO A 530 -10.21 29.91 -5.59
N PHE A 531 -10.52 29.10 -6.59
CA PHE A 531 -11.34 29.53 -7.74
C PHE A 531 -12.83 29.68 -7.44
N ASN A 532 -13.29 29.25 -6.25
CA ASN A 532 -14.64 29.53 -5.74
C ASN A 532 -14.73 30.90 -5.06
N ASN A 533 -13.59 31.53 -4.76
CA ASN A 533 -13.56 32.86 -4.15
C ASN A 533 -13.79 33.93 -5.20
N LYS A 534 -14.92 34.65 -5.09
CA LYS A 534 -15.30 35.71 -6.06
C LYS A 534 -14.38 36.93 -6.01
N GLU A 535 -13.78 37.24 -4.87
CA GLU A 535 -12.83 38.35 -4.77
C GLU A 535 -11.57 38.03 -5.55
N PHE A 536 -11.04 36.83 -5.39
CA PHE A 536 -9.87 36.33 -6.13
C PHE A 536 -10.15 36.27 -7.64
N THR A 537 -11.23 35.61 -8.05
CA THR A 537 -11.56 35.43 -9.49
C THR A 537 -11.89 36.75 -10.21
N ASN A 538 -12.27 37.79 -9.47
CA ASN A 538 -12.51 39.12 -9.99
C ASN A 538 -11.28 40.05 -9.98
N SER A 539 -10.13 39.61 -9.42
CA SER A 539 -8.87 40.37 -9.45
C SER A 539 -8.52 40.76 -10.91
N PRO A 540 -8.02 41.99 -11.13
CA PRO A 540 -7.64 42.46 -12.47
C PRO A 540 -6.58 41.57 -13.12
N ASN A 541 -5.62 41.04 -12.36
CA ASN A 541 -4.57 40.17 -12.88
C ASN A 541 -5.13 38.81 -13.31
N ILE A 542 -6.04 38.26 -12.53
CA ILE A 542 -6.68 36.96 -12.82
C ILE A 542 -7.58 37.02 -14.04
N LYS A 543 -8.32 38.11 -14.24
CA LYS A 543 -9.09 38.33 -15.47
C LYS A 543 -8.21 38.45 -16.70
N LYS A 544 -7.13 39.23 -16.61
CA LYS A 544 -6.18 39.40 -17.71
C LYS A 544 -5.47 38.10 -18.07
N ILE A 545 -5.12 37.26 -17.09
CA ILE A 545 -4.44 35.98 -17.36
C ILE A 545 -5.40 35.00 -18.08
N GLN A 546 -6.72 35.07 -17.79
CA GLN A 546 -7.74 34.32 -18.52
C GLN A 546 -7.90 34.80 -19.97
N GLU A 547 -7.78 36.12 -20.23
CA GLU A 547 -7.83 36.70 -21.58
C GLU A 547 -6.69 36.21 -22.47
N ILE A 548 -5.54 35.88 -21.89
CA ILE A 548 -4.39 35.30 -22.63
C ILE A 548 -4.46 33.76 -22.71
N GLY A 549 -5.61 33.15 -22.40
CA GLY A 549 -5.87 31.72 -22.58
C GLY A 549 -5.45 30.81 -21.41
N CYS A 550 -5.34 31.35 -20.19
CA CYS A 550 -5.10 30.54 -19.01
C CYS A 550 -6.40 29.92 -18.52
N GLU A 551 -6.38 28.60 -18.38
CA GLU A 551 -7.45 27.83 -17.74
C GLU A 551 -7.11 27.52 -16.28
N PHE A 552 -8.13 27.52 -15.41
CA PHE A 552 -7.97 27.23 -14.00
C PHE A 552 -8.60 25.89 -13.65
N ASP A 553 -7.87 25.08 -12.89
CA ASP A 553 -8.43 23.85 -12.36
C ASP A 553 -7.98 23.62 -10.91
N TYR A 554 -8.74 22.82 -10.19
CA TYR A 554 -8.50 22.47 -8.80
C TYR A 554 -8.83 21.00 -8.54
N THR A 555 -7.95 20.35 -7.79
CA THR A 555 -8.20 19.00 -7.28
C THR A 555 -7.57 18.84 -5.89
N ASN A 556 -8.12 17.91 -5.11
CA ASN A 556 -7.48 17.46 -3.88
C ASN A 556 -6.97 16.04 -4.10
N VAL A 557 -5.68 15.81 -3.84
CA VAL A 557 -5.02 14.51 -4.03
C VAL A 557 -4.15 14.21 -2.82
N LEU A 558 -4.38 13.09 -2.15
CA LEU A 558 -3.67 12.71 -0.93
C LEU A 558 -3.83 13.71 0.24
N GLY A 559 -4.89 14.52 0.21
CA GLY A 559 -5.10 15.61 1.16
C GLY A 559 -4.30 16.87 0.86
N TYR A 560 -3.59 16.93 -0.29
CA TYR A 560 -3.05 18.17 -0.81
C TYR A 560 -4.09 18.90 -1.64
N ASN A 561 -4.24 20.20 -1.40
CA ASN A 561 -4.92 21.07 -2.34
C ASN A 561 -3.98 21.35 -3.51
N LYS A 562 -4.46 21.14 -4.72
CA LYS A 562 -3.70 21.39 -5.94
C LYS A 562 -4.49 22.32 -6.84
N SER A 563 -3.96 23.51 -7.05
CA SER A 563 -4.51 24.52 -7.96
C SER A 563 -3.62 24.62 -9.19
N TYR A 564 -4.21 24.82 -10.36
CA TYR A 564 -3.48 24.81 -11.62
C TYR A 564 -3.82 26.05 -12.44
N PHE A 565 -2.77 26.64 -13.03
CA PHE A 565 -2.86 27.54 -14.17
C PHE A 565 -2.34 26.79 -15.39
N THR A 566 -3.20 26.53 -16.37
CA THR A 566 -2.85 25.83 -17.60
C THR A 566 -2.90 26.81 -18.77
N PHE A 567 -1.78 26.98 -19.46
CA PHE A 567 -1.65 27.81 -20.64
C PHE A 567 -1.56 26.91 -21.86
N ASN A 568 -2.55 27.01 -22.74
CA ASN A 568 -2.60 26.29 -23.99
C ASN A 568 -1.79 27.09 -25.06
N ASP A 569 -0.87 26.42 -25.74
CA ASP A 569 -0.18 26.93 -26.98
C ASP A 569 0.51 28.29 -26.85
N ILE A 570 1.34 28.51 -25.81
CA ILE A 570 2.18 29.73 -25.76
C ILE A 570 3.16 29.81 -26.97
N SER A 571 3.49 28.67 -27.60
CA SER A 571 4.44 28.61 -28.73
C SER A 571 3.85 29.03 -30.10
N LYS A 572 2.53 29.07 -30.27
CA LYS A 572 1.87 29.41 -31.55
C LYS A 572 1.46 30.89 -31.66
N ASN A 573 1.43 31.61 -30.54
CA ASN A 573 1.07 33.05 -30.51
C ASN A 573 2.27 33.95 -30.24
N MET A 574 3.50 33.46 -30.49
CA MET A 574 4.74 34.22 -30.38
C MET A 574 5.52 34.25 -31.70
#